data_6c6f503ece9aa087e2a30e5ec1d4d229
#
_entry.id   6c6f503ece9aa087e2a30e5ec1d4d229
#
_cell.length_a   1.000
_cell.length_b   1.000
_cell.length_c   1.000
_cell.angle_alpha   90.00
_cell.angle_beta   90.00
_cell.angle_gamma   90.00
#
_symmetry.space_group_name_H-M   'P 1'
#
loop_
_entity.id
_entity.type
_entity.pdbx_description
1 polymer ?
#
loop_
_entity_poly.entity_id
_entity_poly.type
_entity_poly.pdbx_seq_one_letter_code
_entity_poly.pdbx_strand_id
1 'polypeptide(L)'
;MKLIIFLTLTYGNERDSKRLGFEHLKKNNFVIEQCNLGPWLLPNYASNYVPIDKIDNFSKDIVNAEQFIEYVEKITMNTFIFDPWNCYGFSQVENILSKKKFIYCSMITNNHLTYDTLSRIKLKIFSIFTSAQKKLKITNYNKSNKIRNLDYFLYAGKKSIKNSKFFINQNTKKIKVNSHDYDNYLETFNNNQSLYNFKYSIFIDEAFPNHPDLLLFKNKKQCDPDIYYKQLNNFFNKYEEITKNKIIIAGHPRINYDKSYRNYFNNREIINGKTNLLIKFSEDVIVHTSQAHCYAIIYNKRIIWIDSNNYNSN
;
A
#
# COMPACT_ATOMS: atom_id res chain seq x y z
N MET A 1 -13.52 -18.31 -22.58
CA MET A 1 -13.35 -17.79 -21.21
C MET A 1 -12.19 -16.80 -21.25
N LYS A 2 -12.37 -15.59 -20.71
CA LYS A 2 -11.33 -14.55 -20.80
C LYS A 2 -10.44 -14.63 -19.56
N LEU A 3 -9.14 -14.88 -19.75
CA LEU A 3 -8.16 -14.98 -18.68
C LEU A 3 -7.58 -13.62 -18.34
N ILE A 4 -7.56 -13.28 -17.06
CA ILE A 4 -6.85 -12.13 -16.51
C ILE A 4 -5.79 -12.64 -15.55
N ILE A 5 -4.54 -12.27 -15.79
CA ILE A 5 -3.41 -12.58 -14.92
C ILE A 5 -3.03 -11.33 -14.14
N PHE A 6 -3.05 -11.43 -12.82
CA PHE A 6 -2.57 -10.39 -11.93
C PHE A 6 -1.12 -10.68 -11.55
N LEU A 7 -0.21 -9.76 -11.91
CA LEU A 7 1.18 -9.82 -11.45
C LEU A 7 1.27 -9.16 -10.07
N THR A 8 1.82 -9.87 -9.10
CA THR A 8 1.96 -9.39 -7.73
C THR A 8 3.35 -9.63 -7.16
N LEU A 9 3.67 -8.98 -6.06
CA LEU A 9 4.92 -9.17 -5.30
C LEU A 9 4.66 -9.79 -3.93
N THR A 10 3.42 -10.17 -3.65
CA THR A 10 2.97 -10.76 -2.38
C THR A 10 2.10 -11.96 -2.63
N TYR A 11 1.98 -12.83 -1.63
CA TYR A 11 1.02 -13.93 -1.64
C TYR A 11 -0.41 -13.43 -1.82
N GLY A 12 -1.27 -14.26 -2.41
CA GLY A 12 -2.70 -14.01 -2.52
C GLY A 12 -3.32 -13.77 -1.15
N ASN A 13 -4.15 -12.74 -1.02
CA ASN A 13 -4.78 -12.37 0.23
C ASN A 13 -6.17 -11.77 0.00
N GLU A 14 -7.02 -11.82 1.03
CA GLU A 14 -8.41 -11.37 0.94
C GLU A 14 -8.52 -9.87 0.64
N ARG A 15 -7.69 -9.07 1.30
CA ARG A 15 -7.68 -7.61 1.12
C ARG A 15 -7.43 -7.23 -0.34
N ASP A 16 -6.39 -7.79 -0.96
CA ASP A 16 -6.04 -7.43 -2.34
C ASP A 16 -7.06 -8.04 -3.32
N SER A 17 -7.59 -9.23 -3.04
CA SER A 17 -8.70 -9.84 -3.80
C SER A 17 -9.93 -8.91 -3.84
N LYS A 18 -10.32 -8.36 -2.68
CA LYS A 18 -11.41 -7.38 -2.59
C LYS A 18 -11.08 -6.09 -3.34
N ARG A 19 -9.90 -5.51 -3.11
CA ARG A 19 -9.45 -4.24 -3.73
C ARG A 19 -9.36 -4.32 -5.25
N LEU A 20 -9.00 -5.46 -5.79
CA LEU A 20 -8.87 -5.71 -7.22
C LEU A 20 -10.16 -6.25 -7.86
N GLY A 21 -11.23 -6.41 -7.08
CA GLY A 21 -12.55 -6.77 -7.55
C GLY A 21 -12.67 -8.19 -8.09
N PHE A 22 -11.92 -9.16 -7.54
CA PHE A 22 -11.87 -10.52 -8.07
C PHE A 22 -13.24 -11.20 -8.10
N GLU A 23 -14.05 -11.03 -7.06
CA GLU A 23 -15.42 -11.58 -7.03
C GLU A 23 -16.30 -11.01 -8.16
N HIS A 24 -16.17 -9.71 -8.43
CA HIS A 24 -16.90 -9.07 -9.51
C HIS A 24 -16.46 -9.61 -10.89
N LEU A 25 -15.15 -9.80 -11.08
CA LEU A 25 -14.62 -10.37 -12.32
C LEU A 25 -15.09 -11.82 -12.51
N LYS A 26 -15.05 -12.65 -11.48
CA LYS A 26 -15.57 -14.05 -11.53
C LYS A 26 -17.04 -14.08 -11.88
N LYS A 27 -17.87 -13.24 -11.26
CA LYS A 27 -19.31 -13.12 -11.58
C LYS A 27 -19.58 -12.74 -13.04
N ASN A 28 -18.61 -12.06 -13.69
CA ASN A 28 -18.65 -11.69 -15.09
C ASN A 28 -17.92 -12.68 -16.02
N ASN A 29 -17.74 -13.93 -15.56
CA ASN A 29 -17.16 -15.04 -16.32
C ASN A 29 -15.69 -14.84 -16.73
N PHE A 30 -14.92 -14.06 -15.97
CA PHE A 30 -13.48 -14.02 -16.13
C PHE A 30 -12.81 -15.11 -15.28
N VAL A 31 -11.79 -15.74 -15.85
CA VAL A 31 -10.83 -16.57 -15.11
C VAL A 31 -9.75 -15.67 -14.57
N ILE A 32 -9.45 -15.82 -13.29
CA ILE A 32 -8.44 -15.01 -12.61
C ILE A 32 -7.31 -15.92 -12.18
N GLU A 33 -6.09 -15.55 -12.56
CA GLU A 33 -4.88 -16.13 -12.03
C GLU A 33 -4.04 -15.03 -11.37
N GLN A 34 -3.50 -15.31 -10.21
CA GLN A 34 -2.52 -14.45 -9.56
C GLN A 34 -1.14 -15.08 -9.67
N CYS A 35 -0.22 -14.36 -10.31
CA CYS A 35 1.17 -14.74 -10.46
C CYS A 35 2.02 -13.91 -9.47
N ASN A 36 2.47 -14.56 -8.40
CA ASN A 36 3.28 -13.92 -7.37
C ASN A 36 4.78 -14.03 -7.72
N LEU A 37 5.38 -12.91 -8.05
CA LEU A 37 6.80 -12.79 -8.38
C LEU A 37 7.67 -12.43 -7.17
N GLY A 38 7.05 -12.25 -5.99
CA GLY A 38 7.74 -11.85 -4.75
C GLY A 38 8.87 -12.81 -4.35
N PRO A 39 8.68 -14.14 -4.34
CA PRO A 39 9.73 -15.09 -3.98
C PRO A 39 10.98 -14.98 -4.88
N TRP A 40 10.80 -14.66 -6.15
CA TRP A 40 11.90 -14.48 -7.10
C TRP A 40 12.54 -13.08 -6.97
N LEU A 41 11.73 -12.03 -7.02
CA LEU A 41 12.21 -10.65 -7.15
C LEU A 41 12.59 -10.02 -5.81
N LEU A 42 11.93 -10.42 -4.73
CA LEU A 42 12.06 -9.89 -3.38
C LEU A 42 12.15 -11.03 -2.34
N PRO A 43 13.12 -11.96 -2.45
CA PRO A 43 13.15 -13.18 -1.64
C PRO A 43 13.18 -12.90 -0.14
N ASN A 44 13.93 -11.89 0.30
CA ASN A 44 13.98 -11.50 1.71
C ASN A 44 12.63 -11.01 2.24
N TYR A 45 11.87 -10.28 1.44
CA TYR A 45 10.52 -9.85 1.81
C TYR A 45 9.57 -11.04 1.85
N ALA A 46 9.57 -11.86 0.82
CA ALA A 46 8.67 -13.01 0.70
C ALA A 46 8.90 -14.08 1.78
N SER A 47 10.15 -14.27 2.24
CA SER A 47 10.46 -15.22 3.31
C SER A 47 10.11 -14.73 4.72
N ASN A 48 10.04 -13.41 4.92
CA ASN A 48 9.82 -12.82 6.24
C ASN A 48 8.43 -12.17 6.40
N TYR A 49 7.64 -12.09 5.34
CA TYR A 49 6.31 -11.53 5.39
C TYR A 49 5.28 -12.43 4.70
N VAL A 50 4.34 -12.92 5.48
CA VAL A 50 3.13 -13.60 5.00
C VAL A 50 1.93 -12.75 5.40
N PRO A 51 1.03 -12.38 4.46
CA PRO A 51 -0.20 -11.67 4.81
C PRO A 51 -1.03 -12.42 5.84
N ILE A 52 -1.59 -11.71 6.81
CA ILE A 52 -2.45 -12.29 7.86
C ILE A 52 -3.69 -12.95 7.25
N ASP A 53 -4.21 -12.34 6.19
CA ASP A 53 -5.37 -12.75 5.41
C ASP A 53 -4.98 -13.53 4.14
N LYS A 54 -3.87 -14.30 4.20
CA LYS A 54 -3.41 -15.13 3.09
C LYS A 54 -4.47 -16.15 2.70
N ILE A 55 -4.68 -16.28 1.38
CA ILE A 55 -5.51 -17.32 0.79
C ILE A 55 -4.61 -18.42 0.25
N ASP A 56 -4.70 -19.62 0.82
CA ASP A 56 -3.90 -20.75 0.39
C ASP A 56 -4.25 -21.21 -1.02
N ASN A 57 -3.23 -21.60 -1.79
CA ASN A 57 -3.33 -22.07 -3.17
C ASN A 57 -4.01 -21.10 -4.15
N PHE A 58 -4.11 -19.83 -3.78
CA PHE A 58 -4.74 -18.81 -4.62
C PHE A 58 -3.77 -18.23 -5.64
N SER A 59 -2.50 -18.04 -5.26
CA SER A 59 -1.46 -17.51 -6.14
C SER A 59 -0.51 -18.60 -6.60
N LYS A 60 -0.05 -18.48 -7.84
CA LYS A 60 1.07 -19.24 -8.35
C LYS A 60 2.36 -18.52 -8.00
N ASP A 61 3.15 -19.08 -7.11
CA ASP A 61 4.40 -18.49 -6.67
C ASP A 61 5.52 -18.85 -7.66
N ILE A 62 6.25 -17.84 -8.11
CA ILE A 62 7.39 -17.96 -9.02
C ILE A 62 8.65 -17.69 -8.20
N VAL A 63 9.57 -18.63 -8.20
CA VAL A 63 10.81 -18.57 -7.41
C VAL A 63 12.05 -18.24 -8.23
N ASN A 64 11.97 -18.37 -9.55
CA ASN A 64 13.10 -18.06 -10.47
C ASN A 64 12.61 -17.67 -11.87
N ALA A 65 13.56 -17.28 -12.72
CA ALA A 65 13.27 -16.85 -14.08
C ALA A 65 12.76 -17.99 -14.98
N GLU A 66 13.29 -19.19 -14.81
CA GLU A 66 12.93 -20.37 -15.60
C GLU A 66 11.45 -20.70 -15.42
N GLN A 67 10.97 -20.74 -14.18
CA GLN A 67 9.55 -20.96 -13.88
C GLN A 67 8.67 -19.87 -14.48
N PHE A 68 9.14 -18.62 -14.49
CA PHE A 68 8.37 -17.54 -15.08
C PHE A 68 8.32 -17.64 -16.61
N ILE A 69 9.42 -18.06 -17.25
CA ILE A 69 9.46 -18.32 -18.69
C ILE A 69 8.47 -19.44 -19.04
N GLU A 70 8.54 -20.58 -18.37
CA GLU A 70 7.59 -21.69 -18.58
C GLU A 70 6.13 -21.28 -18.38
N TYR A 71 5.87 -20.44 -17.37
CA TYR A 71 4.54 -19.92 -17.12
C TYR A 71 4.07 -19.05 -18.28
N VAL A 72 4.91 -18.12 -18.73
CA VAL A 72 4.58 -17.17 -19.82
C VAL A 72 4.41 -17.90 -21.15
N GLU A 73 5.18 -18.97 -21.42
CA GLU A 73 5.06 -19.78 -22.63
C GLU A 73 3.72 -20.48 -22.77
N LYS A 74 3.12 -20.90 -21.66
CA LYS A 74 1.80 -21.56 -21.60
C LYS A 74 0.63 -20.58 -21.79
N ILE A 75 0.87 -19.27 -21.62
CA ILE A 75 -0.19 -18.27 -21.75
C ILE A 75 -0.48 -17.99 -23.23
N THR A 76 -1.76 -17.97 -23.60
CA THR A 76 -2.19 -17.65 -24.96
C THR A 76 -2.00 -16.17 -25.29
N MET A 77 -1.81 -15.87 -26.56
CA MET A 77 -1.83 -14.49 -27.04
C MET A 77 -3.20 -13.85 -26.74
N ASN A 78 -3.22 -12.55 -26.50
CA ASN A 78 -4.40 -11.76 -26.08
C ASN A 78 -4.87 -11.98 -24.65
N THR A 79 -4.09 -12.67 -23.80
CA THR A 79 -4.33 -12.67 -22.36
C THR A 79 -4.17 -11.26 -21.79
N PHE A 80 -5.06 -10.91 -20.85
CA PHE A 80 -5.01 -9.63 -20.18
C PHE A 80 -4.09 -9.75 -18.96
N ILE A 81 -3.01 -8.97 -18.96
CA ILE A 81 -2.09 -8.88 -17.81
C ILE A 81 -2.39 -7.59 -17.06
N PHE A 82 -2.73 -7.72 -15.81
CA PHE A 82 -2.93 -6.61 -14.89
C PHE A 82 -1.79 -6.52 -13.90
N ASP A 83 -1.04 -5.41 -13.93
CA ASP A 83 0.15 -5.19 -13.11
C ASP A 83 -0.01 -3.94 -12.22
N PRO A 84 -0.69 -4.08 -11.07
CA PRO A 84 -0.90 -2.96 -10.15
C PRO A 84 0.35 -2.59 -9.36
N TRP A 85 1.35 -3.50 -9.27
CA TRP A 85 2.57 -3.30 -8.48
C TRP A 85 3.77 -2.85 -9.30
N ASN A 86 3.61 -2.66 -10.61
CA ASN A 86 4.71 -2.36 -11.52
C ASN A 86 5.82 -3.44 -11.54
N CYS A 87 5.42 -4.70 -11.56
CA CYS A 87 6.35 -5.83 -11.70
C CYS A 87 7.16 -5.73 -12.99
N TYR A 88 6.59 -5.16 -14.05
CA TYR A 88 7.28 -4.89 -15.31
C TYR A 88 8.47 -3.93 -15.18
N GLY A 89 8.56 -3.17 -14.09
CA GLY A 89 9.71 -2.32 -13.79
C GLY A 89 10.99 -3.09 -13.45
N PHE A 90 10.89 -4.41 -13.21
CA PHE A 90 12.06 -5.28 -13.09
C PHE A 90 12.50 -5.74 -14.48
N SER A 91 13.77 -5.49 -14.83
CA SER A 91 14.31 -5.80 -16.16
C SER A 91 14.17 -7.29 -16.54
N GLN A 92 14.27 -8.20 -15.58
CA GLN A 92 14.07 -9.63 -15.81
C GLN A 92 12.63 -9.94 -16.26
N VAL A 93 11.64 -9.34 -15.63
CA VAL A 93 10.22 -9.50 -15.98
C VAL A 93 9.95 -8.90 -17.36
N GLU A 94 10.45 -7.68 -17.61
CA GLU A 94 10.33 -7.01 -18.90
C GLU A 94 10.90 -7.87 -20.04
N ASN A 95 12.10 -8.37 -19.88
CA ASN A 95 12.77 -9.19 -20.90
C ASN A 95 11.97 -10.45 -21.27
N ILE A 96 11.26 -11.04 -20.31
CA ILE A 96 10.44 -12.22 -20.56
C ILE A 96 9.11 -11.83 -21.21
N LEU A 97 8.38 -10.87 -20.63
CA LEU A 97 7.06 -10.47 -21.11
C LEU A 97 7.10 -9.79 -22.50
N SER A 98 8.20 -9.10 -22.83
CA SER A 98 8.33 -8.41 -24.11
C SER A 98 8.40 -9.36 -25.32
N LYS A 99 8.66 -10.64 -25.13
CA LYS A 99 8.74 -11.67 -26.17
C LYS A 99 7.36 -12.07 -26.71
N LYS A 100 6.28 -11.75 -26.00
CA LYS A 100 4.91 -12.08 -26.39
C LYS A 100 4.02 -10.84 -26.42
N LYS A 101 2.96 -10.89 -27.23
CA LYS A 101 1.93 -9.85 -27.23
C LYS A 101 0.85 -10.18 -26.21
N PHE A 102 0.68 -9.30 -25.24
CA PHE A 102 -0.38 -9.33 -24.24
C PHE A 102 -1.13 -8.00 -24.25
N ILE A 103 -2.37 -8.00 -23.78
CA ILE A 103 -3.06 -6.77 -23.42
C ILE A 103 -2.56 -6.39 -22.03
N TYR A 104 -1.86 -5.26 -21.92
CA TYR A 104 -1.20 -4.87 -20.69
C TYR A 104 -1.89 -3.69 -20.01
N CYS A 105 -2.27 -3.88 -18.76
CA CYS A 105 -2.98 -2.90 -17.95
C CYS A 105 -2.26 -2.64 -16.64
N SER A 106 -2.28 -1.40 -16.22
CA SER A 106 -1.86 -1.04 -14.86
C SER A 106 -2.76 0.03 -14.27
N MET A 107 -2.58 0.31 -12.97
CA MET A 107 -3.40 1.28 -12.28
C MET A 107 -2.62 2.14 -11.28
N ILE A 108 -3.13 3.35 -11.05
CA ILE A 108 -2.80 4.20 -9.90
C ILE A 108 -4.09 4.71 -9.29
N THR A 109 -4.45 4.15 -8.14
CA THR A 109 -5.69 4.50 -7.42
C THR A 109 -5.42 5.22 -6.09
N ASN A 110 -4.15 5.29 -5.68
CA ASN A 110 -3.75 5.97 -4.47
C ASN A 110 -3.11 7.32 -4.81
N ASN A 111 -3.66 8.39 -4.25
CA ASN A 111 -3.09 9.72 -4.36
C ASN A 111 -2.41 10.08 -3.04
N HIS A 112 -1.09 10.04 -3.01
CA HIS A 112 -0.35 10.63 -1.90
C HIS A 112 -0.53 12.15 -1.89
N LEU A 113 -0.64 12.74 -0.71
CA LEU A 113 -0.47 14.17 -0.55
C LEU A 113 0.89 14.55 -1.14
N THR A 114 0.88 15.40 -2.15
CA THR A 114 2.12 15.90 -2.71
C THR A 114 2.49 17.16 -1.93
N TYR A 115 3.67 17.17 -1.32
CA TYR A 115 4.28 18.39 -0.80
C TYR A 115 4.26 19.47 -1.88
N ASP A 116 4.14 20.72 -1.46
CA ASP A 116 4.25 21.87 -2.34
C ASP A 116 5.61 21.90 -3.06
N THR A 117 5.76 22.77 -4.06
CA THR A 117 6.98 22.84 -4.88
C THR A 117 8.20 23.22 -4.04
N LEU A 118 8.03 24.07 -3.01
CA LEU A 118 9.11 24.51 -2.13
C LEU A 118 9.59 23.38 -1.21
N SER A 119 8.69 22.60 -0.64
CA SER A 119 9.01 21.41 0.16
C SER A 119 9.69 20.33 -0.70
N ARG A 120 9.28 20.17 -1.96
CA ARG A 120 9.95 19.27 -2.92
C ARG A 120 11.36 19.73 -3.26
N ILE A 121 11.61 21.03 -3.38
CA ILE A 121 12.94 21.58 -3.62
C ILE A 121 13.83 21.35 -2.40
N LYS A 122 13.34 21.64 -1.18
CA LYS A 122 14.06 21.36 0.08
C LYS A 122 14.40 19.87 0.22
N LEU A 123 13.43 18.97 -0.04
CA LEU A 123 13.66 17.53 -0.03
C LEU A 123 14.62 17.06 -1.12
N LYS A 124 14.60 17.67 -2.32
CA LYS A 124 15.58 17.38 -3.37
C LYS A 124 16.99 17.85 -2.98
N ILE A 125 17.13 19.04 -2.44
CA ILE A 125 18.42 19.56 -1.97
C ILE A 125 18.97 18.66 -0.85
N PHE A 126 18.13 18.30 0.13
CA PHE A 126 18.49 17.37 1.20
C PHE A 126 18.83 15.96 0.65
N SER A 127 18.07 15.46 -0.35
CA SER A 127 18.36 14.18 -0.99
C SER A 127 19.63 14.18 -1.83
N ILE A 128 20.05 15.31 -2.39
CA ILE A 128 21.33 15.45 -3.11
C ILE A 128 22.49 15.33 -2.13
N PHE A 129 22.40 15.97 -0.96
CA PHE A 129 23.42 15.83 0.10
C PHE A 129 23.50 14.42 0.68
N THR A 130 22.37 13.71 0.81
CA THR A 130 22.33 12.31 1.30
C THR A 130 22.59 11.27 0.19
N SER A 131 22.36 11.59 -1.09
CA SER A 131 22.55 10.66 -2.21
C SER A 131 23.99 10.48 -2.64
N ALA A 132 24.89 11.40 -2.30
CA ALA A 132 26.33 11.20 -2.50
C ALA A 132 26.86 10.00 -1.69
N GLN A 133 26.25 9.70 -0.53
CA GLN A 133 26.54 8.50 0.26
C GLN A 133 25.72 7.25 -0.13
N LYS A 134 24.62 7.41 -0.88
CA LYS A 134 23.69 6.32 -1.26
C LYS A 134 23.95 5.69 -2.62
N LYS A 135 24.86 6.19 -3.44
CA LYS A 135 25.15 5.64 -4.78
C LYS A 135 25.80 4.25 -4.78
N LEU A 136 26.09 3.68 -3.63
CA LEU A 136 26.87 2.44 -3.55
C LEU A 136 26.12 1.15 -3.21
N LYS A 137 24.79 1.13 -2.95
CA LYS A 137 24.12 -0.12 -2.51
C LYS A 137 22.66 -0.32 -2.90
N ILE A 138 22.19 0.19 -4.02
CA ILE A 138 20.97 -0.36 -4.64
C ILE A 138 21.43 -1.27 -5.78
N THR A 139 21.96 -2.42 -5.38
CA THR A 139 22.22 -3.52 -6.31
C THR A 139 20.89 -4.12 -6.72
N ASN A 140 20.64 -4.11 -8.03
CA ASN A 140 19.63 -4.85 -8.79
C ASN A 140 18.26 -4.19 -9.08
N TYR A 141 18.03 -2.94 -8.77
CA TYR A 141 16.98 -2.19 -9.46
C TYR A 141 17.57 -1.60 -10.75
N ASN A 142 17.93 -2.44 -11.69
CA ASN A 142 18.26 -1.97 -13.02
C ASN A 142 16.97 -1.41 -13.62
N LYS A 143 16.84 -0.08 -13.63
CA LYS A 143 15.79 0.58 -14.42
C LYS A 143 15.91 0.08 -15.84
N SER A 144 14.97 -0.72 -16.30
CA SER A 144 14.80 -1.01 -17.68
C SER A 144 14.71 0.31 -18.47
N ASN A 145 15.51 0.47 -19.49
CA ASN A 145 15.46 1.60 -20.41
C ASN A 145 14.38 1.42 -21.49
N LYS A 146 13.73 0.26 -21.53
CA LYS A 146 12.65 -0.07 -22.47
C LYS A 146 11.35 -0.15 -21.71
N ILE A 147 10.63 0.95 -21.66
CA ILE A 147 9.33 1.02 -20.99
C ILE A 147 8.29 0.55 -22.01
N ARG A 148 7.60 -0.55 -21.71
CA ARG A 148 6.47 -1.00 -22.51
C ARG A 148 5.32 -0.02 -22.39
N ASN A 149 4.69 0.30 -23.51
CA ASN A 149 3.46 1.04 -23.53
C ASN A 149 2.33 0.23 -22.90
N LEU A 150 1.56 0.87 -22.02
CA LEU A 150 0.31 0.30 -21.54
C LEU A 150 -0.77 0.39 -22.61
N ASP A 151 -1.54 -0.69 -22.78
CA ASP A 151 -2.76 -0.66 -23.57
C ASP A 151 -3.88 0.04 -22.78
N TYR A 152 -3.97 -0.22 -21.47
CA TYR A 152 -4.95 0.39 -20.59
C TYR A 152 -4.26 0.93 -19.32
N PHE A 153 -4.72 2.09 -18.87
CA PHE A 153 -4.29 2.70 -17.62
C PHE A 153 -5.50 3.17 -16.81
N LEU A 154 -5.69 2.54 -15.64
CA LEU A 154 -6.73 2.92 -14.69
C LEU A 154 -6.16 3.96 -13.71
N TYR A 155 -6.88 5.07 -13.51
CA TYR A 155 -6.38 6.12 -12.65
C TYR A 155 -7.48 6.78 -11.81
N ALA A 156 -7.17 7.09 -10.56
CA ALA A 156 -8.00 7.87 -9.67
C ALA A 156 -7.40 9.27 -9.47
N GLY A 157 -8.14 10.29 -9.92
CA GLY A 157 -7.72 11.69 -9.80
C GLY A 157 -6.75 12.17 -10.89
N LYS A 158 -6.86 13.45 -11.21
CA LYS A 158 -6.08 14.08 -12.31
C LYS A 158 -4.56 14.06 -12.11
N LYS A 159 -4.10 14.08 -10.85
CA LYS A 159 -2.66 14.09 -10.53
C LYS A 159 -1.99 12.72 -10.68
N SER A 160 -2.76 11.62 -10.65
CA SER A 160 -2.24 10.27 -10.80
C SER A 160 -1.51 10.06 -12.13
N ILE A 161 -2.02 10.64 -13.21
CA ILE A 161 -1.40 10.55 -14.53
C ILE A 161 -0.02 11.22 -14.53
N LYS A 162 0.10 12.42 -13.92
CA LYS A 162 1.37 13.17 -13.86
C LYS A 162 2.43 12.49 -13.01
N ASN A 163 2.00 11.74 -12.02
CA ASN A 163 2.89 11.07 -11.07
C ASN A 163 3.12 9.59 -11.42
N SER A 164 2.57 9.14 -12.56
CA SER A 164 2.71 7.76 -13.01
C SER A 164 4.17 7.42 -13.30
N LYS A 165 4.61 6.26 -12.80
CA LYS A 165 5.89 5.63 -13.19
C LYS A 165 5.74 4.78 -14.45
N PHE A 166 4.51 4.60 -14.93
CA PHE A 166 4.21 3.84 -16.13
C PHE A 166 4.34 4.72 -17.35
N PHE A 167 4.72 4.10 -18.45
CA PHE A 167 4.78 4.80 -19.74
C PHE A 167 3.37 4.87 -20.35
N ILE A 168 2.83 6.08 -20.41
CA ILE A 168 1.51 6.39 -20.92
C ILE A 168 1.72 7.24 -22.19
N ASN A 169 1.33 6.72 -23.34
CA ASN A 169 1.40 7.42 -24.61
C ASN A 169 0.00 7.77 -25.15
N GLN A 170 -0.05 8.28 -26.38
CA GLN A 170 -1.31 8.65 -27.04
C GLN A 170 -2.24 7.47 -27.33
N ASN A 171 -1.69 6.26 -27.49
CA ASN A 171 -2.45 5.04 -27.78
C ASN A 171 -2.97 4.35 -26.51
N THR A 172 -2.48 4.74 -25.33
CA THR A 172 -2.93 4.19 -24.05
C THR A 172 -4.36 4.63 -23.75
N LYS A 173 -5.28 3.68 -23.59
CA LYS A 173 -6.66 3.95 -23.16
C LYS A 173 -6.67 4.26 -21.67
N LYS A 174 -6.98 5.51 -21.33
CA LYS A 174 -7.03 6.00 -19.95
C LYS A 174 -8.45 5.85 -19.42
N ILE A 175 -8.61 5.10 -18.33
CA ILE A 175 -9.92 4.83 -17.70
C ILE A 175 -9.90 5.46 -16.31
N LYS A 176 -10.79 6.41 -16.09
CA LYS A 176 -10.97 7.00 -14.75
C LYS A 176 -11.77 6.04 -13.88
N VAL A 177 -11.23 5.75 -12.70
CA VAL A 177 -11.86 4.89 -11.67
C VAL A 177 -11.88 5.62 -10.34
N ASN A 178 -12.59 5.06 -9.38
CA ASN A 178 -12.51 5.54 -8.00
C ASN A 178 -11.17 5.18 -7.36
N SER A 179 -10.80 5.89 -6.31
CA SER A 179 -9.76 5.40 -5.40
C SER A 179 -10.34 4.32 -4.49
N HIS A 180 -9.50 3.42 -4.00
CA HIS A 180 -9.94 2.41 -3.03
C HIS A 180 -10.56 3.04 -1.77
N ASP A 181 -10.01 4.16 -1.33
CA ASP A 181 -10.55 4.86 -0.15
C ASP A 181 -11.95 5.41 -0.41
N TYR A 182 -12.22 5.86 -1.64
CA TYR A 182 -13.56 6.34 -1.99
C TYR A 182 -14.57 5.19 -2.11
N ASP A 183 -14.17 4.04 -2.66
CA ASP A 183 -15.04 2.86 -2.71
C ASP A 183 -15.38 2.36 -1.29
N ASN A 184 -14.39 2.27 -0.41
CA ASN A 184 -14.64 1.94 0.99
C ASN A 184 -15.52 2.98 1.71
N TYR A 185 -15.39 4.26 1.37
CA TYR A 185 -16.29 5.31 1.87
C TYR A 185 -17.73 5.04 1.45
N LEU A 186 -17.96 4.73 0.17
CA LEU A 186 -19.32 4.43 -0.33
C LEU A 186 -19.93 3.22 0.37
N GLU A 187 -19.16 2.16 0.66
CA GLU A 187 -19.63 0.99 1.40
C GLU A 187 -20.12 1.35 2.82
N THR A 188 -19.52 2.34 3.46
CA THR A 188 -19.86 2.74 4.83
C THR A 188 -20.71 3.99 4.92
N PHE A 189 -21.01 4.63 3.79
CA PHE A 189 -21.71 5.91 3.74
C PHE A 189 -23.05 5.88 4.47
N ASN A 190 -23.85 4.85 4.23
CA ASN A 190 -25.18 4.67 4.82
C ASN A 190 -25.15 4.06 6.23
N ASN A 191 -23.97 3.66 6.73
CA ASN A 191 -23.88 3.16 8.10
C ASN A 191 -23.88 4.33 9.10
N ASN A 192 -24.97 4.52 9.81
CA ASN A 192 -25.16 5.61 10.77
C ASN A 192 -24.99 5.17 12.24
N GLN A 193 -24.44 3.99 12.47
CA GLN A 193 -24.18 3.49 13.82
C GLN A 193 -22.70 3.60 14.18
N SER A 194 -22.41 4.37 15.23
CA SER A 194 -21.10 4.37 15.88
C SER A 194 -20.85 3.04 16.59
N LEU A 195 -19.60 2.62 16.66
CA LEU A 195 -19.18 1.49 17.47
C LEU A 195 -19.21 1.82 18.99
N TYR A 196 -19.26 3.09 19.34
CA TYR A 196 -19.20 3.59 20.70
C TYR A 196 -20.31 4.58 21.00
N ASN A 197 -20.75 4.60 22.25
CA ASN A 197 -21.70 5.56 22.78
C ASN A 197 -21.04 6.74 23.54
N PHE A 198 -19.71 6.86 23.42
CA PHE A 198 -18.92 7.93 24.02
C PHE A 198 -18.06 8.63 22.95
N LYS A 199 -17.61 9.85 23.28
CA LYS A 199 -16.71 10.62 22.41
C LYS A 199 -15.31 10.03 22.41
N TYR A 200 -14.73 9.88 21.23
CA TYR A 200 -13.38 9.37 21.04
C TYR A 200 -12.66 10.06 19.90
N SER A 201 -11.37 10.01 19.94
CA SER A 201 -10.47 10.35 18.83
C SER A 201 -9.74 9.11 18.38
N ILE A 202 -9.35 9.07 17.11
CA ILE A 202 -8.71 7.91 16.53
C ILE A 202 -7.24 8.19 16.24
N PHE A 203 -6.37 7.25 16.60
CA PHE A 203 -5.01 7.18 16.08
C PHE A 203 -4.94 6.13 14.98
N ILE A 204 -4.50 6.52 13.79
CA ILE A 204 -4.26 5.59 12.68
C ILE A 204 -2.85 5.04 12.84
N ASP A 205 -2.75 3.79 13.28
CA ASP A 205 -1.45 3.15 13.46
C ASP A 205 -0.85 2.74 12.12
N GLU A 206 0.40 3.11 11.92
CA GLU A 206 1.20 2.71 10.76
C GLU A 206 2.18 1.59 11.12
N ALA A 207 2.09 1.07 12.34
CA ALA A 207 3.02 0.06 12.89
C ALA A 207 4.49 0.44 12.65
N PHE A 208 4.80 1.71 12.77
CA PHE A 208 6.03 2.32 12.28
C PHE A 208 7.32 1.55 12.63
N PRO A 209 7.53 1.07 13.88
CA PRO A 209 8.73 0.30 14.22
C PRO A 209 8.80 -1.07 13.53
N ASN A 210 7.64 -1.66 13.18
CA ASN A 210 7.51 -3.05 12.72
C ASN A 210 6.80 -3.16 11.37
N HIS A 211 6.77 -2.06 10.59
CA HIS A 211 6.06 -2.05 9.31
C HIS A 211 6.69 -3.06 8.33
N PRO A 212 5.90 -3.95 7.68
CA PRO A 212 6.44 -4.98 6.80
C PRO A 212 7.30 -4.45 5.65
N ASP A 213 7.04 -3.22 5.17
CA ASP A 213 7.84 -2.62 4.10
C ASP A 213 9.30 -2.33 4.52
N LEU A 214 9.58 -2.32 5.83
CA LEU A 214 10.97 -2.21 6.31
C LEU A 214 11.84 -3.39 5.86
N LEU A 215 11.22 -4.55 5.63
CA LEU A 215 11.90 -5.74 5.07
C LEU A 215 12.41 -5.51 3.64
N LEU A 216 11.86 -4.54 2.91
CA LEU A 216 12.32 -4.15 1.57
C LEU A 216 13.62 -3.34 1.60
N PHE A 217 13.94 -2.75 2.75
CA PHE A 217 15.08 -1.85 2.89
C PHE A 217 16.18 -2.51 3.71
N LYS A 218 17.22 -3.01 3.04
CA LYS A 218 18.43 -3.50 3.71
C LYS A 218 19.08 -2.36 4.50
N ASN A 219 19.37 -2.58 5.79
CA ASN A 219 20.16 -1.68 6.67
C ASN A 219 19.51 -0.33 7.05
N LYS A 220 18.21 -0.17 7.03
CA LYS A 220 17.62 0.95 7.74
C LYS A 220 17.58 0.62 9.23
N LYS A 221 18.22 1.47 10.04
CA LYS A 221 18.05 1.44 11.49
C LYS A 221 16.57 1.75 11.76
N GLN A 222 15.88 0.79 12.30
CA GLN A 222 14.49 0.95 12.66
C GLN A 222 14.40 1.86 13.87
N CYS A 223 13.32 2.60 13.99
CA CYS A 223 12.98 3.28 15.22
C CYS A 223 12.89 2.24 16.35
N ASP A 224 13.47 2.56 17.49
CA ASP A 224 13.36 1.75 18.69
C ASP A 224 11.89 1.70 19.14
N PRO A 225 11.24 0.52 19.19
CA PRO A 225 9.84 0.40 19.55
C PRO A 225 9.53 0.97 20.95
N ASP A 226 10.39 0.73 21.93
CA ASP A 226 10.15 1.15 23.31
C ASP A 226 10.17 2.67 23.42
N ILE A 227 11.12 3.32 22.74
CA ILE A 227 11.20 4.79 22.69
C ILE A 227 9.98 5.35 21.97
N TYR A 228 9.63 4.76 20.82
CA TYR A 228 8.52 5.21 20.00
C TYR A 228 7.19 5.16 20.76
N TYR A 229 6.84 3.98 21.29
CA TYR A 229 5.57 3.81 21.96
C TYR A 229 5.50 4.56 23.29
N LYS A 230 6.62 4.74 24.00
CA LYS A 230 6.68 5.59 25.19
C LYS A 230 6.32 7.05 24.87
N GLN A 231 6.92 7.60 23.81
CA GLN A 231 6.64 8.99 23.38
C GLN A 231 5.18 9.14 22.93
N LEU A 232 4.69 8.17 22.17
CA LEU A 232 3.33 8.14 21.65
C LEU A 232 2.31 8.09 22.79
N ASN A 233 2.52 7.23 23.80
CA ASN A 233 1.64 7.13 24.96
C ASN A 233 1.66 8.38 25.82
N ASN A 234 2.81 9.04 25.97
CA ASN A 234 2.89 10.33 26.67
C ASN A 234 2.03 11.39 25.98
N PHE A 235 2.09 11.43 24.65
CA PHE A 235 1.22 12.31 23.86
C PHE A 235 -0.25 11.95 24.06
N PHE A 236 -0.62 10.67 23.99
CA PHE A 236 -2.00 10.20 24.13
C PHE A 236 -2.56 10.54 25.52
N ASN A 237 -1.79 10.28 26.60
CA ASN A 237 -2.21 10.61 27.95
C ASN A 237 -2.55 12.10 28.10
N LYS A 238 -1.65 12.97 27.60
CA LYS A 238 -1.85 14.41 27.65
C LYS A 238 -3.03 14.87 26.80
N TYR A 239 -3.20 14.26 25.63
CA TYR A 239 -4.33 14.54 24.75
C TYR A 239 -5.66 14.17 25.40
N GLU A 240 -5.76 12.97 25.98
CA GLU A 240 -6.96 12.48 26.68
C GLU A 240 -7.26 13.34 27.92
N GLU A 241 -6.23 13.77 28.65
CA GLU A 241 -6.37 14.68 29.79
C GLU A 241 -6.99 16.03 29.37
N ILE A 242 -6.52 16.63 28.28
CA ILE A 242 -6.98 17.95 27.80
C ILE A 242 -8.36 17.86 27.16
N THR A 243 -8.58 16.89 26.29
CA THR A 243 -9.78 16.83 25.45
C THR A 243 -10.93 16.07 26.07
N LYS A 244 -10.64 15.21 27.07
CA LYS A 244 -11.56 14.22 27.65
C LYS A 244 -12.07 13.17 26.65
N ASN A 245 -11.50 13.12 25.45
CA ASN A 245 -11.79 12.10 24.45
C ASN A 245 -10.85 10.90 24.64
N LYS A 246 -11.41 9.69 24.66
CA LYS A 246 -10.59 8.47 24.64
C LYS A 246 -9.92 8.30 23.30
N ILE A 247 -8.70 7.76 23.25
CA ILE A 247 -8.04 7.40 22.02
C ILE A 247 -8.29 5.91 21.71
N ILE A 248 -8.83 5.66 20.52
CA ILE A 248 -8.99 4.32 19.93
C ILE A 248 -7.93 4.16 18.84
N ILE A 249 -7.29 3.01 18.80
CA ILE A 249 -6.26 2.71 17.82
C ILE A 249 -6.89 2.00 16.61
N ALA A 250 -6.80 2.60 15.43
CA ALA A 250 -7.10 1.92 14.19
C ALA A 250 -5.87 1.12 13.75
N GLY A 251 -5.92 -0.18 13.95
CA GLY A 251 -4.79 -1.07 13.69
C GLY A 251 -4.45 -1.15 12.20
N HIS A 252 -3.16 -1.28 11.93
CA HIS A 252 -2.65 -1.45 10.57
C HIS A 252 -3.07 -2.83 10.00
N PRO A 253 -3.62 -2.92 8.77
CA PRO A 253 -4.22 -4.14 8.25
C PRO A 253 -3.24 -5.30 8.00
N ARG A 254 -1.94 -5.04 8.06
CA ARG A 254 -0.89 -6.06 7.85
C ARG A 254 -0.19 -6.51 9.14
N ILE A 255 -0.69 -6.06 10.30
CA ILE A 255 -0.11 -6.39 11.61
C ILE A 255 -1.07 -7.24 12.40
N ASN A 256 -0.54 -8.29 13.01
CA ASN A 256 -1.26 -9.07 14.01
C ASN A 256 -1.10 -8.40 15.37
N TYR A 257 -2.19 -7.81 15.88
CA TYR A 257 -2.21 -7.16 17.18
C TYR A 257 -2.56 -8.19 18.27
N ASP A 258 -1.58 -8.97 18.63
CA ASP A 258 -1.67 -9.89 19.75
C ASP A 258 -1.65 -9.15 21.11
N LYS A 259 -1.61 -9.94 22.21
CA LYS A 259 -1.59 -9.38 23.56
C LYS A 259 -0.35 -8.51 23.84
N SER A 260 0.79 -8.81 23.21
CA SER A 260 2.03 -8.03 23.39
C SER A 260 1.92 -6.64 22.77
N TYR A 261 1.28 -6.53 21.60
CA TYR A 261 1.03 -5.24 20.95
C TYR A 261 0.11 -4.31 21.74
N ARG A 262 -0.88 -4.88 22.47
CA ARG A 262 -1.75 -4.08 23.34
C ARG A 262 -0.97 -3.38 24.45
N ASN A 263 0.09 -4.01 24.96
CA ASN A 263 0.96 -3.40 25.96
C ASN A 263 1.67 -2.16 25.43
N TYR A 264 2.07 -2.15 24.15
CA TYR A 264 2.68 -0.98 23.52
C TYR A 264 1.77 0.26 23.52
N PHE A 265 0.47 0.07 23.49
CA PHE A 265 -0.51 1.16 23.53
C PHE A 265 -1.12 1.39 24.93
N ASN A 266 -0.48 0.94 26.00
CA ASN A 266 -0.99 1.03 27.37
C ASN A 266 -2.42 0.51 27.49
N ASN A 267 -2.69 -0.65 26.90
CA ASN A 267 -4.00 -1.32 26.85
C ASN A 267 -5.14 -0.51 26.21
N ARG A 268 -4.82 0.54 25.42
CA ARG A 268 -5.83 1.19 24.60
C ARG A 268 -6.44 0.20 23.61
N GLU A 269 -7.71 0.38 23.34
CA GLU A 269 -8.43 -0.50 22.42
C GLU A 269 -7.91 -0.39 21.00
N ILE A 270 -7.62 -1.53 20.37
CA ILE A 270 -7.14 -1.63 18.99
C ILE A 270 -8.22 -2.31 18.17
N ILE A 271 -8.67 -1.67 17.10
CA ILE A 271 -9.69 -2.17 16.17
C ILE A 271 -9.09 -2.31 14.78
N ASN A 272 -9.15 -3.50 14.23
CA ASN A 272 -8.68 -3.79 12.87
C ASN A 272 -9.84 -3.76 11.86
N GLY A 273 -9.53 -3.35 10.62
CA GLY A 273 -10.43 -3.45 9.48
C GLY A 273 -11.61 -2.47 9.46
N LYS A 274 -11.75 -1.58 10.47
CA LYS A 274 -12.86 -0.63 10.58
C LYS A 274 -12.42 0.84 10.58
N THR A 275 -11.24 1.14 10.10
CA THR A 275 -10.64 2.49 10.13
C THR A 275 -11.58 3.56 9.56
N ASN A 276 -12.20 3.29 8.42
CA ASN A 276 -13.14 4.20 7.78
C ASN A 276 -14.35 4.53 8.68
N LEU A 277 -14.98 3.49 9.27
CA LEU A 277 -16.12 3.67 10.18
C LEU A 277 -15.71 4.40 11.47
N LEU A 278 -14.56 4.07 12.03
CA LEU A 278 -14.03 4.73 13.22
C LEU A 278 -13.80 6.22 12.97
N ILE A 279 -13.21 6.58 11.81
CA ILE A 279 -13.00 7.99 11.43
C ILE A 279 -14.32 8.72 11.29
N LYS A 280 -15.34 8.08 10.68
CA LYS A 280 -16.65 8.70 10.47
C LYS A 280 -17.25 9.28 11.76
N PHE A 281 -17.08 8.59 12.88
CA PHE A 281 -17.68 8.96 14.16
C PHE A 281 -16.70 9.53 15.19
N SER A 282 -15.42 9.68 14.84
CA SER A 282 -14.41 10.27 15.72
C SER A 282 -14.55 11.80 15.80
N GLU A 283 -14.05 12.39 16.88
CA GLU A 283 -13.88 13.85 17.01
C GLU A 283 -12.64 14.30 16.23
N ASP A 284 -11.50 13.67 16.46
CA ASP A 284 -10.23 13.97 15.82
C ASP A 284 -9.59 12.73 15.23
N VAL A 285 -8.73 12.95 14.23
CA VAL A 285 -7.93 11.91 13.59
C VAL A 285 -6.46 12.24 13.76
N ILE A 286 -5.77 11.41 14.52
CA ILE A 286 -4.33 11.53 14.80
C ILE A 286 -3.59 10.60 13.86
N VAL A 287 -2.57 11.11 13.17
CA VAL A 287 -1.87 10.36 12.12
C VAL A 287 -0.43 10.84 11.95
N HIS A 288 0.46 9.96 11.49
CA HIS A 288 1.79 10.33 10.97
C HIS A 288 1.69 10.62 9.46
N THR A 289 1.74 9.58 8.62
CA THR A 289 1.79 9.71 7.15
C THR A 289 0.80 8.79 6.44
N SER A 290 -0.08 8.10 7.18
CA SER A 290 -1.01 7.12 6.64
C SER A 290 -1.93 7.71 5.57
N GLN A 291 -2.12 6.97 4.49
CA GLN A 291 -3.08 7.37 3.44
C GLN A 291 -4.53 7.39 3.94
N ALA A 292 -4.85 6.66 5.01
CA ALA A 292 -6.19 6.64 5.57
C ALA A 292 -6.66 8.00 6.10
N HIS A 293 -5.75 9.02 6.23
CA HIS A 293 -6.15 10.41 6.46
C HIS A 293 -7.14 10.94 5.40
N CYS A 294 -7.18 10.33 4.20
CA CYS A 294 -8.16 10.69 3.17
C CYS A 294 -9.60 10.54 3.66
N TYR A 295 -9.89 9.56 4.52
CA TYR A 295 -11.23 9.44 5.13
C TYR A 295 -11.56 10.63 6.04
N ALA A 296 -10.56 11.13 6.78
CA ALA A 296 -10.76 12.31 7.61
C ALA A 296 -11.16 13.54 6.78
N ILE A 297 -10.54 13.70 5.60
CA ILE A 297 -10.90 14.75 4.65
C ILE A 297 -12.33 14.56 4.14
N ILE A 298 -12.69 13.35 3.72
CA ILE A 298 -14.01 13.01 3.17
C ILE A 298 -15.12 13.27 4.23
N TYR A 299 -14.86 12.90 5.49
CA TYR A 299 -15.82 13.10 6.60
C TYR A 299 -15.69 14.46 7.28
N ASN A 300 -14.88 15.38 6.73
CA ASN A 300 -14.62 16.70 7.29
C ASN A 300 -14.19 16.67 8.76
N LYS A 301 -13.27 15.78 9.09
CA LYS A 301 -12.70 15.63 10.45
C LYS A 301 -11.43 16.44 10.61
N ARG A 302 -11.19 16.93 11.82
CA ARG A 302 -9.93 17.58 12.18
C ARG A 302 -8.79 16.54 12.18
N ILE A 303 -7.69 16.88 11.51
CA ILE A 303 -6.52 16.01 11.43
C ILE A 303 -5.40 16.61 12.29
N ILE A 304 -4.85 15.79 13.16
CA ILE A 304 -3.70 16.12 14.00
C ILE A 304 -2.52 15.32 13.46
N TRP A 305 -1.59 16.01 12.82
CA TRP A 305 -0.35 15.43 12.34
C TRP A 305 0.65 15.38 13.49
N ILE A 306 1.17 14.20 13.77
CA ILE A 306 2.22 14.01 14.77
C ILE A 306 3.49 13.54 14.10
N ASP A 307 4.62 14.08 14.57
CA ASP A 307 5.95 13.73 14.11
C ASP A 307 6.86 13.53 15.33
N SER A 308 7.95 12.83 15.14
CA SER A 308 8.95 12.60 16.18
C SER A 308 10.35 12.89 15.61
N ASN A 309 11.16 13.64 16.35
CA ASN A 309 12.53 13.91 15.98
C ASN A 309 13.37 12.63 15.77
N ASN A 310 12.93 11.51 16.35
CA ASN A 310 13.58 10.21 16.18
C ASN A 310 13.32 9.57 14.81
N TYR A 311 12.36 10.06 14.01
CA TYR A 311 12.14 9.62 12.63
C TYR A 311 13.17 10.18 11.66
N ASN A 312 13.77 11.34 11.98
CA ASN A 312 14.64 12.09 11.09
C ASN A 312 16.14 11.89 11.39
N SER A 313 16.48 11.10 12.41
CA SER A 313 17.88 10.91 12.86
C SER A 313 18.66 9.84 12.09
N ASN A 314 18.21 9.46 10.87
CA ASN A 314 18.93 8.50 10.03
C ASN A 314 18.97 8.89 8.55
#